data_29c89cde2126b028a6a9bbfe9b7638c2
#
_entry.id   29c89cde2126b028a6a9bbfe9b7638c2
#
_cell.length_a   1.000
_cell.length_b   1.000
_cell.length_c   1.000
_cell.angle_alpha   90.00
_cell.angle_beta   90.00
_cell.angle_gamma   90.00
#
_symmetry.space_group_name_H-M   'P 1'
#
loop_
_entity.id
_entity.type
_entity.pdbx_description
1 polymer ?
#
loop_
_entity_poly.entity_id
_entity_poly.type
_entity_poly.pdbx_seq_one_letter_code
_entity_poly.pdbx_strand_id
1 'polypeptide(L)'
;MPRKVTKAIFPVAGLGTRFLPATKSVPKEIMTLVDRPLVQYAIDEARAAGIKEFIFVTSRGKGALEDYFDHAPVLEQELRKKGKDELLEVLKSTNMDSGAIAYIRQHKALGLGHAVWCARRLIGDEPFAVMLPDDVIAAEKPCLQQMVEAYEETGGNMVAAMEVAPEKTSSYGILDVKDSNDAVVSVNGMVEKPKSADAPSNLAVIGRYILSPSVLNNLNKRKQGAGGEIQLTDAIAEDIARDVPVYGYRFNGRRFDCGSKSGFLQATVAFALERAELRDDLMEYISTVVPSRSAAE
;
A
#
# COMPACT_ATOMS: atom_id res chain seq x y z
N MET A 1 0.54 -27.18 3.09
CA MET A 1 1.13 -25.87 2.78
C MET A 1 0.00 -24.97 2.34
N PRO A 2 -0.03 -23.70 2.74
CA PRO A 2 -1.00 -22.74 2.23
C PRO A 2 -0.86 -22.57 0.71
N ARG A 3 -1.94 -22.14 0.04
CA ARG A 3 -1.90 -21.81 -1.39
C ARG A 3 -1.03 -20.57 -1.61
N LYS A 4 -0.30 -20.52 -2.72
CA LYS A 4 0.52 -19.37 -3.05
C LYS A 4 -0.33 -18.11 -3.29
N VAL A 5 0.20 -16.97 -2.88
CA VAL A 5 -0.41 -15.66 -3.12
C VAL A 5 0.14 -15.13 -4.45
N THR A 6 -0.70 -15.16 -5.49
CA THR A 6 -0.31 -14.73 -6.85
C THR A 6 -1.08 -13.52 -7.35
N LYS A 7 -2.13 -13.09 -6.61
CA LYS A 7 -3.02 -11.99 -6.96
C LYS A 7 -2.89 -10.87 -5.93
N ALA A 8 -2.89 -9.62 -6.40
CA ALA A 8 -2.92 -8.45 -5.53
C ALA A 8 -3.99 -7.45 -5.97
N ILE A 9 -4.75 -6.92 -5.00
CA ILE A 9 -5.71 -5.84 -5.20
C ILE A 9 -5.05 -4.52 -4.80
N PHE A 10 -5.16 -3.54 -5.69
CA PHE A 10 -4.71 -2.16 -5.48
C PHE A 10 -5.92 -1.23 -5.43
N PRO A 11 -6.41 -0.84 -4.23
CA PRO A 11 -7.50 0.12 -4.08
C PRO A 11 -7.03 1.54 -4.42
N VAL A 12 -7.36 1.99 -5.62
CA VAL A 12 -6.94 3.31 -6.16
C VAL A 12 -8.14 4.21 -6.52
N ALA A 13 -9.34 3.85 -6.05
CA ALA A 13 -10.56 4.60 -6.33
C ALA A 13 -10.72 5.90 -5.51
N GLY A 14 -9.86 6.14 -4.52
CA GLY A 14 -9.95 7.28 -3.62
C GLY A 14 -9.79 8.63 -4.33
N LEU A 15 -10.50 9.66 -3.85
CA LEU A 15 -10.54 11.00 -4.46
C LEU A 15 -9.27 11.84 -4.22
N GLY A 16 -8.42 11.47 -3.26
CA GLY A 16 -7.17 12.17 -2.96
C GLY A 16 -7.37 13.60 -2.45
N THR A 17 -8.46 13.90 -1.75
CA THR A 17 -8.86 15.27 -1.33
C THR A 17 -7.81 16.02 -0.51
N ARG A 18 -6.93 15.30 0.19
CA ARG A 18 -5.84 15.90 0.97
C ARG A 18 -4.81 16.62 0.10
N PHE A 19 -4.72 16.29 -1.19
CA PHE A 19 -3.78 16.87 -2.15
C PHE A 19 -4.43 17.83 -3.16
N LEU A 20 -5.65 18.31 -2.87
CA LEU A 20 -6.23 19.38 -3.67
C LEU A 20 -5.34 20.64 -3.58
N PRO A 21 -5.19 21.39 -4.69
CA PRO A 21 -5.89 21.25 -5.97
C PRO A 21 -5.30 20.25 -6.97
N ALA A 22 -4.08 19.70 -6.75
CA ALA A 22 -3.41 18.82 -7.72
C ALA A 22 -4.27 17.61 -8.11
N THR A 23 -4.90 16.97 -7.14
CA THR A 23 -5.72 15.77 -7.36
C THR A 23 -7.08 16.03 -8.03
N LYS A 24 -7.36 17.26 -8.42
CA LYS A 24 -8.48 17.58 -9.32
C LYS A 24 -8.32 16.89 -10.69
N SER A 25 -7.08 16.79 -11.17
CA SER A 25 -6.76 16.27 -12.51
C SER A 25 -5.75 15.12 -12.49
N VAL A 26 -4.94 14.99 -11.44
CA VAL A 26 -3.92 13.94 -11.33
C VAL A 26 -4.29 12.98 -10.20
N PRO A 27 -4.45 11.68 -10.47
CA PRO A 27 -4.62 10.69 -9.41
C PRO A 27 -3.47 10.75 -8.41
N LYS A 28 -3.77 10.68 -7.10
CA LYS A 28 -2.70 10.73 -6.07
C LYS A 28 -1.66 9.62 -6.25
N GLU A 29 -2.07 8.49 -6.79
CA GLU A 29 -1.25 7.32 -7.00
C GLU A 29 -0.22 7.51 -8.13
N ILE A 30 -0.43 8.51 -9.02
CA ILE A 30 0.51 8.93 -10.07
C ILE A 30 1.43 10.07 -9.61
N MET A 31 1.19 10.66 -8.45
CA MET A 31 2.15 11.62 -7.88
C MET A 31 3.47 10.90 -7.59
N THR A 32 4.59 11.58 -7.85
CA THR A 32 5.92 10.96 -7.86
C THR A 32 6.72 11.27 -6.60
N LEU A 33 7.44 10.27 -6.10
CA LEU A 33 8.60 10.47 -5.24
C LEU A 33 9.81 10.60 -6.16
N VAL A 34 10.35 11.80 -6.26
CA VAL A 34 11.34 12.20 -7.26
C VAL A 34 10.76 12.09 -8.68
N ASP A 35 10.96 10.99 -9.37
CA ASP A 35 10.53 10.74 -10.75
C ASP A 35 9.62 9.49 -10.91
N ARG A 36 9.39 8.75 -9.82
CA ARG A 36 8.69 7.47 -9.84
C ARG A 36 7.34 7.56 -9.14
N PRO A 37 6.21 7.24 -9.80
CA PRO A 37 4.88 7.29 -9.19
C PRO A 37 4.72 6.36 -7.99
N LEU A 38 3.89 6.74 -7.02
CA LEU A 38 3.60 5.94 -5.82
C LEU A 38 3.14 4.53 -6.18
N VAL A 39 2.30 4.40 -7.20
CA VAL A 39 1.77 3.10 -7.64
C VAL A 39 2.88 2.15 -8.10
N GLN A 40 3.96 2.69 -8.71
CA GLN A 40 5.06 1.85 -9.20
C GLN A 40 5.84 1.20 -8.06
N TYR A 41 6.02 1.91 -6.92
CA TYR A 41 6.65 1.29 -5.74
C TYR A 41 5.85 0.09 -5.24
N ALA A 42 4.51 0.21 -5.21
CA ALA A 42 3.65 -0.89 -4.80
C ALA A 42 3.67 -2.06 -5.81
N ILE A 43 3.73 -1.80 -7.11
CA ILE A 43 3.84 -2.83 -8.15
C ILE A 43 5.18 -3.58 -8.05
N ASP A 44 6.29 -2.86 -7.86
CA ASP A 44 7.61 -3.50 -7.75
C ASP A 44 7.72 -4.36 -6.51
N GLU A 45 7.18 -3.89 -5.38
CA GLU A 45 7.08 -4.68 -4.16
C GLU A 45 6.25 -5.95 -4.37
N ALA A 46 5.12 -5.84 -5.07
CA ALA A 46 4.27 -6.98 -5.39
C ALA A 46 4.97 -7.98 -6.34
N ARG A 47 5.65 -7.48 -7.39
CA ARG A 47 6.44 -8.32 -8.28
C ARG A 47 7.53 -9.10 -7.52
N ALA A 48 8.26 -8.42 -6.63
CA ALA A 48 9.30 -9.05 -5.81
C ALA A 48 8.74 -10.12 -4.87
N ALA A 49 7.49 -9.98 -4.42
CA ALA A 49 6.78 -10.97 -3.60
C ALA A 49 6.17 -12.13 -4.43
N GLY A 50 6.34 -12.15 -5.76
CA GLY A 50 5.83 -13.21 -6.63
C GLY A 50 4.40 -13.04 -7.12
N ILE A 51 3.81 -11.85 -6.97
CA ILE A 51 2.50 -11.52 -7.53
C ILE A 51 2.58 -11.50 -9.06
N LYS A 52 1.57 -12.07 -9.71
CA LYS A 52 1.47 -12.18 -11.18
C LYS A 52 0.24 -11.48 -11.75
N GLU A 53 -0.81 -11.34 -10.96
CA GLU A 53 -2.07 -10.73 -11.38
C GLU A 53 -2.34 -9.50 -10.51
N PHE A 54 -2.47 -8.33 -11.15
CA PHE A 54 -2.58 -7.01 -10.53
C PHE A 54 -3.97 -6.45 -10.79
N ILE A 55 -4.80 -6.33 -9.75
CA ILE A 55 -6.18 -5.93 -9.87
C ILE A 55 -6.35 -4.52 -9.30
N PHE A 56 -6.49 -3.54 -10.18
CA PHE A 56 -6.73 -2.16 -9.79
C PHE A 56 -8.21 -1.90 -9.60
N VAL A 57 -8.60 -1.50 -8.39
CA VAL A 57 -9.95 -1.03 -8.12
C VAL A 57 -9.97 0.48 -8.21
N THR A 58 -10.41 0.97 -9.35
CA THR A 58 -10.34 2.37 -9.79
C THR A 58 -11.72 3.06 -9.76
N SER A 59 -11.77 4.34 -10.09
CA SER A 59 -12.98 5.15 -10.22
C SER A 59 -12.92 6.03 -11.47
N ARG A 60 -13.98 6.84 -11.70
CA ARG A 60 -13.98 7.80 -12.80
C ARG A 60 -12.83 8.83 -12.62
N GLY A 61 -12.17 9.19 -13.71
CA GLY A 61 -11.10 10.20 -13.72
C GLY A 61 -9.71 9.64 -13.34
N LYS A 62 -9.53 8.32 -13.36
CA LYS A 62 -8.27 7.64 -13.05
C LYS A 62 -7.55 7.08 -14.30
N GLY A 63 -7.87 7.58 -15.52
CA GLY A 63 -7.27 7.09 -16.77
C GLY A 63 -5.74 7.15 -16.80
N ALA A 64 -5.13 8.16 -16.18
CA ALA A 64 -3.68 8.24 -16.09
C ALA A 64 -3.00 7.04 -15.38
N LEU A 65 -3.74 6.26 -14.58
CA LEU A 65 -3.24 4.99 -14.03
C LEU A 65 -3.21 3.88 -15.08
N GLU A 66 -4.19 3.87 -15.97
CA GLU A 66 -4.27 2.92 -17.08
C GLU A 66 -3.16 3.25 -18.09
N ASP A 67 -3.09 4.52 -18.52
CA ASP A 67 -2.08 5.02 -19.46
C ASP A 67 -0.63 4.78 -18.98
N TYR A 68 -0.39 4.84 -17.66
CA TYR A 68 0.96 4.68 -17.11
C TYR A 68 1.55 3.28 -17.34
N PHE A 69 0.71 2.24 -17.33
CA PHE A 69 1.15 0.85 -17.51
C PHE A 69 1.04 0.37 -18.96
N ASP A 70 0.50 1.22 -19.83
CA ASP A 70 0.42 0.93 -21.26
C ASP A 70 1.71 1.29 -22.00
N HIS A 71 1.87 0.71 -23.19
CA HIS A 71 2.93 1.08 -24.11
C HIS A 71 2.81 2.51 -24.57
N ALA A 72 3.95 3.20 -24.69
CA ALA A 72 4.06 4.55 -25.23
C ALA A 72 4.76 4.57 -26.60
N PRO A 73 4.15 4.06 -27.69
CA PRO A 73 4.85 3.79 -28.96
C PRO A 73 5.52 5.01 -29.58
N VAL A 74 4.89 6.18 -29.46
CA VAL A 74 5.42 7.45 -29.98
C VAL A 74 6.69 7.85 -29.23
N LEU A 75 6.66 7.78 -27.90
CA LEU A 75 7.82 8.11 -27.05
C LEU A 75 8.95 7.08 -27.27
N GLU A 76 8.62 5.79 -27.31
CA GLU A 76 9.59 4.73 -27.60
C GLU A 76 10.29 4.95 -28.93
N GLN A 77 9.54 5.30 -29.99
CA GLN A 77 10.11 5.58 -31.32
C GLN A 77 11.04 6.78 -31.29
N GLU A 78 10.68 7.85 -30.59
CA GLU A 78 11.52 9.04 -30.47
C GLU A 78 12.83 8.77 -29.69
N LEU A 79 12.75 7.97 -28.60
CA LEU A 79 13.93 7.57 -27.84
C LEU A 79 14.88 6.72 -28.70
N ARG A 80 14.35 5.75 -29.47
CA ARG A 80 15.15 4.94 -30.41
C ARG A 80 15.82 5.81 -31.47
N LYS A 81 15.10 6.74 -32.10
CA LYS A 81 15.65 7.67 -33.11
C LYS A 81 16.79 8.52 -32.55
N LYS A 82 16.72 8.88 -31.26
CA LYS A 82 17.74 9.71 -30.58
C LYS A 82 18.86 8.92 -29.93
N GLY A 83 18.86 7.58 -30.05
CA GLY A 83 19.85 6.70 -29.41
C GLY A 83 19.85 6.74 -27.89
N LYS A 84 18.67 7.02 -27.26
CA LYS A 84 18.54 7.11 -25.80
C LYS A 84 18.11 5.77 -25.21
N ASP A 85 18.97 4.78 -25.32
CA ASP A 85 18.65 3.39 -24.95
C ASP A 85 18.38 3.23 -23.44
N GLU A 86 19.11 3.92 -22.58
CA GLU A 86 18.88 3.89 -21.12
C GLU A 86 17.46 4.37 -20.75
N LEU A 87 17.00 5.48 -21.34
CA LEU A 87 15.64 5.97 -21.11
C LEU A 87 14.57 5.05 -21.71
N LEU A 88 14.90 4.37 -22.81
CA LEU A 88 14.01 3.36 -23.40
C LEU A 88 13.85 2.16 -22.47
N GLU A 89 14.91 1.70 -21.81
CA GLU A 89 14.82 0.62 -20.82
C GLU A 89 14.07 1.04 -19.57
N VAL A 90 14.26 2.28 -19.09
CA VAL A 90 13.46 2.83 -18.00
C VAL A 90 11.97 2.82 -18.36
N LEU A 91 11.61 3.28 -19.57
CA LEU A 91 10.22 3.29 -20.03
C LEU A 91 9.64 1.86 -20.11
N LYS A 92 10.38 0.91 -20.68
CA LYS A 92 9.95 -0.49 -20.80
C LYS A 92 9.79 -1.19 -19.45
N SER A 93 10.57 -0.79 -18.44
CA SER A 93 10.50 -1.40 -17.10
C SER A 93 9.12 -1.18 -16.42
N THR A 94 8.37 -0.18 -16.85
CA THR A 94 7.02 0.09 -16.36
C THR A 94 5.94 -0.74 -17.04
N ASN A 95 6.24 -1.30 -18.24
CA ASN A 95 5.29 -2.11 -18.98
C ASN A 95 4.91 -3.38 -18.21
N MET A 96 3.69 -3.81 -18.39
CA MET A 96 3.18 -5.04 -17.80
C MET A 96 2.90 -6.08 -18.87
N ASP A 97 3.04 -7.35 -18.50
CA ASP A 97 2.71 -8.46 -19.40
C ASP A 97 1.24 -8.43 -19.79
N SER A 98 0.95 -8.82 -21.03
CA SER A 98 -0.41 -8.90 -21.52
C SER A 98 -1.28 -9.80 -20.62
N GLY A 99 -2.37 -9.26 -20.13
CA GLY A 99 -3.29 -9.96 -19.23
C GLY A 99 -2.89 -9.95 -17.75
N ALA A 100 -1.75 -9.39 -17.38
CA ALA A 100 -1.34 -9.31 -15.97
C ALA A 100 -2.12 -8.27 -15.17
N ILE A 101 -2.70 -7.24 -15.83
CA ILE A 101 -3.48 -6.18 -15.17
C ILE A 101 -4.97 -6.32 -15.49
N ALA A 102 -5.80 -6.14 -14.47
CA ALA A 102 -7.23 -5.96 -14.59
C ALA A 102 -7.68 -4.67 -13.89
N TYR A 103 -8.55 -3.89 -14.53
CA TYR A 103 -9.14 -2.68 -13.98
C TYR A 103 -10.62 -2.89 -13.69
N ILE A 104 -11.03 -2.65 -12.44
CA ILE A 104 -12.41 -2.74 -11.99
C ILE A 104 -12.83 -1.40 -11.39
N ARG A 105 -14.08 -1.00 -11.59
CA ARG A 105 -14.59 0.25 -11.04
C ARG A 105 -15.34 0.08 -9.74
N GLN A 106 -14.94 0.85 -8.74
CA GLN A 106 -15.75 1.16 -7.58
C GLN A 106 -16.65 2.36 -7.92
N HIS A 107 -17.93 2.10 -8.19
CA HIS A 107 -18.87 3.16 -8.62
C HIS A 107 -19.29 4.11 -7.50
N LYS A 108 -19.22 3.69 -6.24
CA LYS A 108 -19.56 4.47 -5.05
C LYS A 108 -18.43 4.38 -4.04
N ALA A 109 -18.00 5.50 -3.48
CA ALA A 109 -16.96 5.57 -2.45
C ALA A 109 -17.55 5.10 -1.10
N LEU A 110 -17.61 3.77 -0.89
CA LEU A 110 -18.18 3.14 0.30
C LEU A 110 -17.10 2.56 1.25
N GLY A 111 -15.86 2.99 1.12
CA GLY A 111 -14.75 2.57 1.97
C GLY A 111 -13.85 1.51 1.35
N LEU A 112 -12.76 1.17 2.08
CA LEU A 112 -11.71 0.25 1.65
C LEU A 112 -12.24 -1.17 1.48
N GLY A 113 -13.02 -1.68 2.42
CA GLY A 113 -13.61 -3.02 2.32
C GLY A 113 -14.49 -3.17 1.09
N HIS A 114 -15.25 -2.11 0.73
CA HIS A 114 -16.05 -2.14 -0.51
C HIS A 114 -15.16 -2.16 -1.76
N ALA A 115 -14.04 -1.43 -1.77
CA ALA A 115 -13.10 -1.50 -2.90
C ALA A 115 -12.58 -2.93 -3.07
N VAL A 116 -12.10 -3.56 -2.00
CA VAL A 116 -11.63 -4.95 -2.01
C VAL A 116 -12.74 -5.91 -2.48
N TRP A 117 -13.96 -5.73 -1.99
CA TRP A 117 -15.12 -6.53 -2.41
C TRP A 117 -15.45 -6.41 -3.91
N CYS A 118 -15.21 -5.25 -4.53
CA CYS A 118 -15.41 -5.08 -5.97
C CYS A 118 -14.58 -6.07 -6.80
N ALA A 119 -13.40 -6.47 -6.33
CA ALA A 119 -12.50 -7.38 -7.02
C ALA A 119 -12.83 -8.89 -6.82
N ARG A 120 -13.80 -9.23 -5.96
CA ARG A 120 -14.09 -10.61 -5.54
C ARG A 120 -14.23 -11.64 -6.67
N ARG A 121 -14.77 -11.23 -7.85
CA ARG A 121 -14.97 -12.14 -8.98
C ARG A 121 -13.67 -12.52 -9.69
N LEU A 122 -12.65 -11.67 -9.63
CA LEU A 122 -11.32 -11.96 -10.18
C LEU A 122 -10.45 -12.75 -9.20
N ILE A 123 -10.68 -12.57 -7.91
CA ILE A 123 -9.99 -13.34 -6.87
C ILE A 123 -10.47 -14.79 -6.86
N GLY A 124 -11.79 -15.01 -6.95
CA GLY A 124 -12.35 -16.36 -6.83
C GLY A 124 -12.13 -16.94 -5.44
N ASP A 125 -11.60 -18.15 -5.40
CA ASP A 125 -11.35 -18.93 -4.17
C ASP A 125 -9.83 -19.05 -3.88
N GLU A 126 -9.08 -17.99 -4.09
CA GLU A 126 -7.63 -17.95 -3.90
C GLU A 126 -7.23 -16.92 -2.83
N PRO A 127 -6.14 -17.17 -2.06
CA PRO A 127 -5.57 -16.13 -1.21
C PRO A 127 -5.05 -14.98 -2.09
N PHE A 128 -5.15 -13.77 -1.56
CA PHE A 128 -4.78 -12.57 -2.29
C PHE A 128 -4.13 -11.53 -1.38
N ALA A 129 -3.29 -10.70 -1.97
CA ALA A 129 -2.77 -9.52 -1.28
C ALA A 129 -3.69 -8.30 -1.49
N VAL A 130 -3.69 -7.38 -0.54
CA VAL A 130 -4.20 -6.02 -0.70
C VAL A 130 -3.08 -5.05 -0.41
N MET A 131 -2.84 -4.12 -1.31
CA MET A 131 -1.75 -3.15 -1.20
C MET A 131 -2.27 -1.74 -1.39
N LEU A 132 -2.05 -0.88 -0.41
CA LEU A 132 -2.37 0.54 -0.50
C LEU A 132 -1.15 1.29 -1.06
N PRO A 133 -1.23 1.87 -2.29
CA PRO A 133 -0.06 2.49 -2.92
C PRO A 133 0.46 3.74 -2.20
N ASP A 134 -0.37 4.39 -1.40
CA ASP A 134 0.03 5.55 -0.61
C ASP A 134 0.75 5.21 0.71
N ASP A 135 0.80 3.93 1.08
CA ASP A 135 1.73 3.42 2.10
C ASP A 135 3.01 2.92 1.42
N VAL A 136 4.02 3.78 1.31
CA VAL A 136 5.31 3.40 0.73
C VAL A 136 6.24 2.88 1.83
N ILE A 137 6.84 1.72 1.58
CA ILE A 137 7.74 1.09 2.54
C ILE A 137 9.12 0.94 1.91
N ALA A 138 10.10 1.64 2.48
CA ALA A 138 11.51 1.46 2.13
C ALA A 138 12.09 0.33 3.00
N ALA A 139 12.57 -0.73 2.36
CA ALA A 139 13.15 -1.90 3.01
C ALA A 139 14.12 -2.60 2.06
N GLU A 140 15.15 -3.24 2.59
CA GLU A 140 16.07 -4.07 1.81
C GLU A 140 15.34 -5.27 1.18
N LYS A 141 14.56 -6.01 1.99
CA LYS A 141 13.61 -7.01 1.51
C LYS A 141 12.22 -6.39 1.52
N PRO A 142 11.50 -6.32 0.38
CA PRO A 142 10.17 -5.73 0.29
C PRO A 142 9.19 -6.29 1.33
N CYS A 143 8.35 -5.43 1.90
CA CYS A 143 7.47 -5.80 3.02
C CYS A 143 6.52 -6.96 2.63
N LEU A 144 5.89 -6.92 1.46
CA LEU A 144 5.01 -8.01 1.04
C LEU A 144 5.77 -9.32 0.85
N GLN A 145 7.02 -9.28 0.41
CA GLN A 145 7.85 -10.49 0.30
C GLN A 145 8.14 -11.09 1.67
N GLN A 146 8.47 -10.27 2.68
CA GLN A 146 8.62 -10.72 4.06
C GLN A 146 7.34 -11.39 4.57
N MET A 147 6.18 -10.80 4.28
CA MET A 147 4.88 -11.33 4.68
C MET A 147 4.53 -12.63 3.97
N VAL A 148 4.85 -12.77 2.68
CA VAL A 148 4.60 -14.02 1.92
C VAL A 148 5.40 -15.18 2.51
N GLU A 149 6.67 -14.96 2.84
CA GLU A 149 7.51 -15.98 3.49
C GLU A 149 6.90 -16.42 4.84
N ALA A 150 6.50 -15.48 5.69
CA ALA A 150 5.84 -15.78 6.96
C ALA A 150 4.49 -16.48 6.77
N TYR A 151 3.71 -16.07 5.76
CA TYR A 151 2.43 -16.67 5.41
C TYR A 151 2.59 -18.12 4.94
N GLU A 152 3.65 -18.44 4.20
CA GLU A 152 3.92 -19.82 3.75
C GLU A 152 4.14 -20.78 4.94
N GLU A 153 4.57 -20.28 6.09
CA GLU A 153 4.74 -21.04 7.33
C GLU A 153 3.45 -21.11 8.17
N THR A 154 2.75 -19.98 8.30
CA THR A 154 1.60 -19.86 9.23
C THR A 154 0.25 -20.13 8.60
N GLY A 155 0.08 -19.83 7.31
CA GLY A 155 -1.25 -19.76 6.69
C GLY A 155 -2.12 -18.63 7.29
N GLY A 156 -3.45 -18.76 7.15
CA GLY A 156 -4.41 -17.81 7.71
C GLY A 156 -4.46 -16.46 6.99
N ASN A 157 -4.98 -15.45 7.66
CA ASN A 157 -4.91 -14.06 7.21
C ASN A 157 -3.69 -13.39 7.87
N MET A 158 -3.04 -12.47 7.15
CA MET A 158 -1.90 -11.73 7.69
C MET A 158 -2.01 -10.24 7.33
N VAL A 159 -1.70 -9.36 8.29
CA VAL A 159 -1.68 -7.91 8.09
C VAL A 159 -0.32 -7.35 8.50
N ALA A 160 0.24 -6.45 7.72
CA ALA A 160 1.44 -5.73 8.13
C ALA A 160 1.10 -4.83 9.31
N ALA A 161 1.97 -4.79 10.30
CA ALA A 161 1.77 -4.05 11.52
C ALA A 161 3.03 -3.29 11.95
N MET A 162 2.84 -2.11 12.52
CA MET A 162 3.90 -1.31 13.13
C MET A 162 3.42 -0.64 14.40
N GLU A 163 4.32 -0.40 15.31
CA GLU A 163 4.03 0.39 16.50
C GLU A 163 3.86 1.88 16.14
N VAL A 164 2.83 2.49 16.70
CA VAL A 164 2.55 3.92 16.56
C VAL A 164 2.51 4.58 17.94
N ALA A 165 2.73 5.88 17.98
CA ALA A 165 2.55 6.63 19.22
C ALA A 165 1.08 6.53 19.67
N PRO A 166 0.79 6.39 20.98
CA PRO A 166 -0.55 6.15 21.50
C PRO A 166 -1.61 7.16 21.00
N GLU A 167 -1.24 8.41 20.84
CA GLU A 167 -2.11 9.48 20.33
C GLU A 167 -2.49 9.31 18.84
N LYS A 168 -1.77 8.48 18.10
CA LYS A 168 -2.02 8.20 16.68
C LYS A 168 -2.92 6.98 16.45
N THR A 169 -3.22 6.20 17.47
CA THR A 169 -4.04 4.98 17.37
C THR A 169 -5.41 5.24 16.74
N SER A 170 -5.99 6.41 16.98
CA SER A 170 -7.28 6.83 16.41
C SER A 170 -7.27 7.03 14.88
N SER A 171 -6.13 6.88 14.23
CA SER A 171 -5.99 7.00 12.77
C SER A 171 -5.90 5.67 12.04
N TYR A 172 -5.79 4.55 12.78
CA TYR A 172 -5.50 3.22 12.24
C TYR A 172 -6.46 2.14 12.76
N GLY A 173 -6.52 1.02 12.08
CA GLY A 173 -6.96 -0.21 12.68
C GLY A 173 -5.91 -0.68 13.68
N ILE A 174 -6.32 -1.01 14.91
CA ILE A 174 -5.42 -1.42 15.99
C ILE A 174 -5.66 -2.88 16.31
N LEU A 175 -4.57 -3.65 16.40
CA LEU A 175 -4.57 -5.06 16.71
C LEU A 175 -4.68 -5.28 18.22
N ASP A 176 -5.55 -6.21 18.63
CA ASP A 176 -5.52 -6.80 19.96
C ASP A 176 -4.62 -8.05 19.88
N VAL A 177 -3.46 -7.97 20.50
CA VAL A 177 -2.45 -9.01 20.45
C VAL A 177 -2.01 -9.38 21.86
N LYS A 178 -1.57 -10.63 22.05
CA LYS A 178 -0.79 -10.99 23.23
C LYS A 178 0.55 -10.29 23.12
N ASP A 179 1.03 -9.79 24.23
CA ASP A 179 2.34 -9.13 24.33
C ASP A 179 3.43 -10.11 23.86
N SER A 180 4.04 -9.78 22.74
CA SER A 180 5.09 -10.57 22.08
C SER A 180 5.96 -9.64 21.26
N ASN A 181 7.26 -9.82 21.34
CA ASN A 181 8.24 -9.13 20.51
C ASN A 181 8.55 -9.87 19.19
N ASP A 182 7.82 -10.95 18.90
CA ASP A 182 8.02 -11.74 17.68
C ASP A 182 7.60 -10.94 16.43
N ALA A 183 8.21 -11.26 15.31
CA ALA A 183 7.86 -10.66 14.01
C ALA A 183 6.41 -11.04 13.63
N VAL A 184 5.98 -12.28 13.90
CA VAL A 184 4.63 -12.77 13.68
C VAL A 184 3.90 -12.85 15.01
N VAL A 185 2.80 -12.15 15.16
CA VAL A 185 1.97 -12.15 16.37
C VAL A 185 0.55 -12.61 16.06
N SER A 186 0.00 -13.48 16.92
CA SER A 186 -1.41 -13.87 16.81
C SER A 186 -2.32 -12.74 17.23
N VAL A 187 -3.37 -12.51 16.45
CA VAL A 187 -4.33 -11.43 16.66
C VAL A 187 -5.61 -11.99 17.29
N ASN A 188 -5.99 -11.48 18.45
CA ASN A 188 -7.21 -11.88 19.18
C ASN A 188 -8.41 -10.99 18.81
N GLY A 189 -8.16 -9.80 18.25
CA GLY A 189 -9.17 -8.83 17.88
C GLY A 189 -8.57 -7.69 17.07
N MET A 190 -9.43 -6.89 16.45
CA MET A 190 -9.05 -5.73 15.68
C MET A 190 -10.12 -4.64 15.80
N VAL A 191 -9.72 -3.40 16.04
CA VAL A 191 -10.64 -2.27 16.20
C VAL A 191 -10.24 -1.15 15.24
N GLU A 192 -11.18 -0.72 14.38
CA GLU A 192 -10.96 0.38 13.44
C GLU A 192 -11.06 1.73 14.15
N LYS A 193 -9.98 2.50 14.11
CA LYS A 193 -9.91 3.88 14.63
C LYS A 193 -10.48 4.03 16.04
N PRO A 194 -10.00 3.26 17.02
CA PRO A 194 -10.47 3.39 18.40
C PRO A 194 -10.13 4.78 18.94
N LYS A 195 -10.83 5.23 19.98
CA LYS A 195 -10.31 6.35 20.79
C LYS A 195 -9.01 5.91 21.44
N SER A 196 -8.03 6.80 21.56
CA SER A 196 -6.72 6.43 22.09
C SER A 196 -6.77 5.76 23.47
N ALA A 197 -7.72 6.15 24.30
CA ALA A 197 -7.95 5.54 25.63
C ALA A 197 -8.54 4.10 25.54
N ASP A 198 -9.19 3.75 24.44
CA ASP A 198 -9.86 2.45 24.24
C ASP A 198 -9.07 1.53 23.29
N ALA A 199 -7.90 1.98 22.84
CA ALA A 199 -7.04 1.21 21.93
C ALA A 199 -6.50 -0.03 22.68
N PRO A 200 -6.68 -1.27 22.11
CA PRO A 200 -6.25 -2.50 22.78
C PRO A 200 -4.71 -2.63 22.85
N SER A 201 -4.01 -1.93 21.97
CA SER A 201 -2.54 -1.84 21.92
C SER A 201 -2.12 -0.58 21.14
N ASN A 202 -0.83 -0.43 20.88
CA ASN A 202 -0.30 0.55 19.93
C ASN A 202 0.18 -0.07 18.60
N LEU A 203 -0.16 -1.34 18.34
CA LEU A 203 0.22 -2.03 17.12
C LEU A 203 -0.83 -1.77 16.02
N ALA A 204 -0.47 -0.92 15.08
CA ALA A 204 -1.34 -0.43 14.02
C ALA A 204 -1.20 -1.24 12.74
N VAL A 205 -2.32 -1.48 12.06
CA VAL A 205 -2.37 -2.11 10.75
C VAL A 205 -1.92 -1.12 9.67
N ILE A 206 -1.08 -1.60 8.77
CA ILE A 206 -0.54 -0.85 7.64
C ILE A 206 -1.14 -1.38 6.34
N GLY A 207 -1.01 -0.64 5.27
CA GLY A 207 -1.60 -0.91 3.96
C GLY A 207 -1.07 -2.13 3.20
N ARG A 208 -0.72 -3.22 3.89
CA ARG A 208 -0.33 -4.52 3.32
C ARG A 208 -1.06 -5.63 4.02
N TYR A 209 -1.73 -6.47 3.23
CA TYR A 209 -2.55 -7.58 3.72
C TYR A 209 -2.34 -8.81 2.84
N ILE A 210 -2.37 -9.99 3.42
CA ILE A 210 -2.56 -11.27 2.75
C ILE A 210 -3.84 -11.87 3.35
N LEU A 211 -4.84 -12.08 2.51
CA LEU A 211 -6.19 -12.43 2.95
C LEU A 211 -6.71 -13.67 2.24
N SER A 212 -7.52 -14.42 2.95
CA SER A 212 -8.25 -15.56 2.42
C SER A 212 -9.62 -15.11 1.84
N PRO A 213 -10.25 -15.91 0.97
CA PRO A 213 -11.56 -15.62 0.41
C PRO A 213 -12.68 -15.47 1.45
N SER A 214 -12.50 -15.96 2.69
CA SER A 214 -13.47 -15.78 3.79
C SER A 214 -13.73 -14.30 4.07
N VAL A 215 -12.71 -13.46 4.00
CA VAL A 215 -12.86 -12.00 4.17
C VAL A 215 -13.78 -11.41 3.11
N LEU A 216 -13.72 -11.88 1.85
CA LEU A 216 -14.63 -11.44 0.79
C LEU A 216 -16.08 -11.86 1.09
N ASN A 217 -16.28 -13.03 1.69
CA ASN A 217 -17.60 -13.50 2.13
C ASN A 217 -18.17 -12.62 3.26
N ASN A 218 -17.31 -12.19 4.19
CA ASN A 218 -17.71 -11.24 5.23
C ASN A 218 -18.10 -9.87 4.63
N LEU A 219 -17.31 -9.37 3.68
CA LEU A 219 -17.60 -8.13 2.95
C LEU A 219 -18.91 -8.19 2.12
N ASN A 220 -19.38 -9.37 1.73
CA ASN A 220 -20.69 -9.52 1.06
C ASN A 220 -21.87 -8.98 1.89
N LYS A 221 -21.75 -8.97 3.21
CA LYS A 221 -22.78 -8.46 4.13
C LYS A 221 -22.93 -6.94 4.05
N ARG A 222 -21.92 -6.24 3.51
CA ARG A 222 -21.88 -4.77 3.33
C ARG A 222 -22.23 -3.99 4.59
N LYS A 223 -21.82 -4.48 5.74
CA LYS A 223 -21.99 -3.77 7.01
C LYS A 223 -21.19 -2.49 6.99
N GLN A 224 -21.82 -1.39 7.37
CA GLN A 224 -21.14 -0.12 7.58
C GLN A 224 -20.57 -0.08 8.99
N GLY A 225 -19.31 0.28 9.12
CA GLY A 225 -18.59 0.48 10.36
C GLY A 225 -18.25 1.95 10.62
N ALA A 226 -17.07 2.20 11.14
CA ALA A 226 -16.60 3.54 11.45
C ALA A 226 -16.70 4.47 10.22
N GLY A 227 -17.20 5.68 10.42
CA GLY A 227 -17.38 6.67 9.36
C GLY A 227 -18.49 6.36 8.35
N GLY A 228 -19.33 5.35 8.57
CA GLY A 228 -20.36 4.91 7.63
C GLY A 228 -19.81 4.16 6.42
N GLU A 229 -18.54 3.75 6.45
CA GLU A 229 -17.84 3.02 5.40
C GLU A 229 -17.86 1.50 5.66
N ILE A 230 -17.72 0.70 4.60
CA ILE A 230 -17.48 -0.73 4.71
C ILE A 230 -15.98 -0.91 4.97
N GLN A 231 -15.64 -1.24 6.20
CA GLN A 231 -14.26 -1.36 6.65
C GLN A 231 -13.69 -2.74 6.37
N LEU A 232 -12.44 -2.81 5.90
CA LEU A 232 -11.74 -4.08 5.69
C LEU A 232 -11.38 -4.72 7.03
N THR A 233 -11.01 -3.92 8.01
CA THR A 233 -10.71 -4.34 9.39
C THR A 233 -11.88 -5.04 10.06
N ASP A 234 -13.11 -4.54 9.88
CA ASP A 234 -14.31 -5.18 10.43
C ASP A 234 -14.54 -6.58 9.82
N ALA A 235 -14.28 -6.72 8.51
CA ALA A 235 -14.41 -8.02 7.83
C ALA A 235 -13.34 -9.04 8.27
N ILE A 236 -12.12 -8.57 8.58
CA ILE A 236 -11.06 -9.42 9.16
C ILE A 236 -11.42 -9.79 10.61
N ALA A 237 -11.94 -8.84 11.40
CA ALA A 237 -12.40 -9.11 12.76
C ALA A 237 -13.51 -10.17 12.81
N GLU A 238 -14.38 -10.24 11.80
CA GLU A 238 -15.36 -11.33 11.69
C GLU A 238 -14.72 -12.70 11.47
N ASP A 239 -13.57 -12.78 10.81
CA ASP A 239 -12.82 -14.04 10.68
C ASP A 239 -12.22 -14.45 12.03
N ILE A 240 -11.62 -13.50 12.78
CA ILE A 240 -11.13 -13.76 14.15
C ILE A 240 -12.24 -14.33 15.03
N ALA A 241 -13.43 -13.72 14.99
CA ALA A 241 -14.58 -14.15 15.78
C ALA A 241 -15.11 -15.57 15.39
N ARG A 242 -14.61 -16.13 14.30
CA ARG A 242 -14.92 -17.51 13.83
C ARG A 242 -13.73 -18.45 13.93
N ASP A 243 -12.75 -18.09 14.75
CA ASP A 243 -11.53 -18.86 14.94
C ASP A 243 -10.70 -19.08 13.66
N VAL A 244 -10.88 -18.22 12.63
CA VAL A 244 -9.97 -18.18 11.48
C VAL A 244 -8.69 -17.46 11.89
N PRO A 245 -7.50 -18.09 11.77
CA PRO A 245 -6.27 -17.49 12.21
C PRO A 245 -5.97 -16.15 11.50
N VAL A 246 -5.62 -15.14 12.28
CA VAL A 246 -5.16 -13.84 11.79
C VAL A 246 -3.86 -13.49 12.51
N TYR A 247 -2.89 -13.03 11.74
CA TYR A 247 -1.56 -12.69 12.23
C TYR A 247 -1.24 -11.23 11.90
N GLY A 248 -0.61 -10.54 12.86
CA GLY A 248 0.10 -9.30 12.62
C GLY A 248 1.55 -9.59 12.27
N TYR A 249 2.08 -8.97 11.23
CA TYR A 249 3.48 -9.10 10.86
C TYR A 249 4.23 -7.77 11.08
N ARG A 250 5.17 -7.74 12.02
CA ARG A 250 6.10 -6.62 12.23
C ARG A 250 7.19 -6.67 11.18
N PHE A 251 7.00 -5.93 10.09
CA PHE A 251 7.96 -5.90 9.00
C PHE A 251 9.22 -5.10 9.35
N ASN A 252 10.33 -5.47 8.74
CA ASN A 252 11.56 -4.69 8.78
C ASN A 252 11.56 -3.70 7.62
N GLY A 253 11.59 -2.40 7.93
CA GLY A 253 11.58 -1.32 6.95
C GLY A 253 11.04 -0.02 7.52
N ARG A 254 11.12 1.04 6.73
CA ARG A 254 10.61 2.36 7.07
C ARG A 254 9.38 2.70 6.24
N ARG A 255 8.26 2.88 6.91
CA ARG A 255 7.00 3.29 6.27
C ARG A 255 6.90 4.80 6.13
N PHE A 256 6.37 5.23 5.00
CA PHE A 256 5.98 6.61 4.71
C PHE A 256 4.49 6.68 4.35
N ASP A 257 3.71 7.46 5.10
CA ASP A 257 2.30 7.74 4.80
C ASP A 257 2.22 8.82 3.70
N CYS A 258 2.34 8.40 2.44
CA CYS A 258 2.18 9.29 1.28
C CYS A 258 0.72 9.71 1.04
N GLY A 259 -0.23 9.25 1.84
CA GLY A 259 -1.59 9.79 1.89
C GLY A 259 -1.70 11.13 2.63
N SER A 260 -0.65 11.56 3.34
CA SER A 260 -0.53 12.87 3.99
C SER A 260 0.54 13.73 3.32
N LYS A 261 0.36 15.07 3.34
CA LYS A 261 1.36 16.00 2.76
C LYS A 261 2.72 15.88 3.44
N SER A 262 2.74 15.76 4.76
CA SER A 262 3.98 15.61 5.53
C SER A 262 4.70 14.31 5.21
N GLY A 263 4.00 13.18 5.22
CA GLY A 263 4.59 11.87 4.89
C GLY A 263 5.08 11.80 3.44
N PHE A 264 4.35 12.41 2.50
CA PHE A 264 4.76 12.52 1.10
C PHE A 264 6.08 13.30 0.95
N LEU A 265 6.22 14.45 1.63
CA LEU A 265 7.45 15.23 1.61
C LEU A 265 8.61 14.48 2.28
N GLN A 266 8.36 13.81 3.42
CA GLN A 266 9.37 12.98 4.08
C GLN A 266 9.85 11.84 3.18
N ALA A 267 8.93 11.17 2.48
CA ALA A 267 9.26 10.14 1.50
C ALA A 267 10.12 10.72 0.36
N THR A 268 9.69 11.83 -0.23
CA THR A 268 10.41 12.48 -1.33
C THR A 268 11.85 12.79 -0.94
N VAL A 269 12.08 13.39 0.24
CA VAL A 269 13.42 13.68 0.73
C VAL A 269 14.21 12.39 0.98
N ALA A 270 13.60 11.39 1.63
CA ALA A 270 14.30 10.15 1.94
C ALA A 270 14.75 9.42 0.66
N PHE A 271 13.86 9.27 -0.32
CA PHE A 271 14.19 8.61 -1.59
C PHE A 271 15.17 9.42 -2.46
N ALA A 272 15.14 10.76 -2.38
CA ALA A 272 16.14 11.59 -3.04
C ALA A 272 17.54 11.42 -2.41
N LEU A 273 17.62 11.32 -1.08
CA LEU A 273 18.89 11.11 -0.38
C LEU A 273 19.50 9.72 -0.60
N GLU A 274 18.71 8.72 -0.98
CA GLU A 274 19.21 7.40 -1.35
C GLU A 274 19.86 7.38 -2.74
N ARG A 275 19.58 8.39 -3.59
CA ARG A 275 20.12 8.49 -4.94
C ARG A 275 21.44 9.29 -4.94
N ALA A 276 22.52 8.64 -5.39
CA ALA A 276 23.86 9.24 -5.40
C ALA A 276 23.90 10.55 -6.20
N GLU A 277 23.19 10.59 -7.34
CA GLU A 277 23.15 11.74 -8.26
C GLU A 277 22.37 12.97 -7.71
N LEU A 278 21.57 12.79 -6.65
CA LEU A 278 20.76 13.85 -6.06
C LEU A 278 21.21 14.23 -4.64
N ARG A 279 21.90 13.34 -3.97
CA ARG A 279 22.21 13.44 -2.54
C ARG A 279 22.98 14.71 -2.20
N ASP A 280 24.07 14.94 -2.89
CA ASP A 280 25.00 16.02 -2.56
C ASP A 280 24.38 17.39 -2.77
N ASP A 281 23.73 17.61 -3.93
CA ASP A 281 23.01 18.84 -4.23
C ASP A 281 21.87 19.10 -3.25
N LEU A 282 21.11 18.04 -2.87
CA LEU A 282 20.03 18.17 -1.89
C LEU A 282 20.55 18.49 -0.50
N MET A 283 21.65 17.86 -0.06
CA MET A 283 22.27 18.12 1.24
C MET A 283 22.84 19.53 1.31
N GLU A 284 23.49 20.01 0.24
CA GLU A 284 23.97 21.40 0.15
C GLU A 284 22.79 22.36 0.31
N TYR A 285 21.72 22.17 -0.48
CA TYR A 285 20.53 23.02 -0.39
C TYR A 285 19.90 23.00 1.01
N ILE A 286 19.72 21.84 1.63
CA ILE A 286 19.16 21.70 2.98
C ILE A 286 20.01 22.50 3.98
N SER A 287 21.34 22.46 3.87
CA SER A 287 22.24 23.18 4.76
C SER A 287 22.09 24.71 4.67
N THR A 288 21.64 25.22 3.52
CA THR A 288 21.42 26.67 3.32
C THR A 288 20.08 27.15 3.90
N VAL A 289 19.05 26.29 3.94
CA VAL A 289 17.68 26.67 4.35
C VAL A 289 17.33 26.26 5.78
N VAL A 290 18.01 25.28 6.33
CA VAL A 290 17.85 24.83 7.72
C VAL A 290 19.03 25.34 8.52
N PRO A 291 18.85 26.40 9.36
CA PRO A 291 19.92 26.85 10.25
C PRO A 291 20.41 25.67 11.08
N SER A 292 21.73 25.49 11.17
CA SER A 292 22.30 24.54 12.13
C SER A 292 21.69 24.90 13.50
N ARG A 293 20.93 23.96 14.10
CA ARG A 293 20.61 24.09 15.53
C ARG A 293 21.96 24.15 16.23
N SER A 294 22.40 25.37 16.58
CA SER A 294 23.46 25.52 17.56
C SER A 294 23.01 24.68 18.77
N ALA A 295 23.87 23.78 19.21
CA ALA A 295 23.71 23.10 20.48
C ALA A 295 23.45 24.21 21.52
N ALA A 296 22.19 24.45 21.83
CA ALA A 296 21.80 25.25 22.96
C ALA A 296 21.81 24.28 24.14
N GLU A 297 22.72 24.56 25.03
CA GLU A 297 23.07 24.02 26.32
C GLU A 297 21.96 23.29 27.07
#